data_0a938ef6927c7066b33723671292072a
#
_entry.id   0a938ef6927c7066b33723671292072a
#
_cell.length_a   1.000
_cell.length_b   1.000
_cell.length_c   1.000
_cell.angle_alpha   90.00
_cell.angle_beta   90.00
_cell.angle_gamma   90.00
#
_symmetry.space_group_name_H-M   'P 1'
#
loop_
_entity.id
_entity.type
_entity.pdbx_description
1 polymer ?
#
loop_
_entity_poly.entity_id
_entity_poly.type
_entity_poly.pdbx_seq_one_letter_code
_entity_poly.pdbx_strand_id
1 'polypeptide(L)'
;MSLKYRHVASLAVAAAALVAFTAARADAPPLDPELLQIQQAWAHANYEVPAGDARVAALEQLVRRADAFAQHHPGRAEPLIWEGIVESSYAGARGGLGA
;
A
#
# COMPACT_ATOMS: atom_id res chain seq x y z
N MET A 1 37.72 -26.66 -17.39
CA MET A 1 36.43 -27.05 -17.95
C MET A 1 35.31 -27.09 -16.90
N SER A 2 35.51 -27.70 -15.76
CA SER A 2 34.48 -27.80 -14.73
C SER A 2 34.03 -26.46 -14.16
N LEU A 3 34.91 -25.46 -14.10
CA LEU A 3 34.59 -24.11 -13.61
C LEU A 3 33.58 -23.39 -14.49
N LYS A 4 33.66 -23.60 -15.81
CA LYS A 4 32.75 -22.99 -16.79
C LYS A 4 31.32 -23.48 -16.57
N TYR A 5 31.15 -24.77 -16.32
CA TYR A 5 29.83 -25.38 -16.10
C TYR A 5 29.26 -25.00 -14.72
N ARG A 6 30.11 -24.83 -13.72
CA ARG A 6 29.67 -24.40 -12.39
C ARG A 6 29.04 -23.01 -12.42
N HIS A 7 29.62 -22.07 -13.14
CA HIS A 7 29.07 -20.71 -13.27
C HIS A 7 27.72 -20.70 -13.98
N VAL A 8 27.58 -21.48 -15.03
CA VAL A 8 26.31 -21.59 -15.77
C VAL A 8 25.21 -22.19 -14.90
N ALA A 9 25.53 -23.22 -14.12
CA ALA A 9 24.58 -23.84 -13.21
C ALA A 9 24.11 -22.87 -12.10
N SER A 10 25.03 -22.06 -11.55
CA SER A 10 24.71 -21.10 -10.53
C SER A 10 23.77 -20.00 -11.05
N LEU A 11 24.00 -19.52 -12.27
CA LEU A 11 23.15 -18.52 -12.90
C LEU A 11 21.74 -19.07 -13.17
N ALA A 12 21.64 -20.32 -13.59
CA ALA A 12 20.35 -20.95 -13.84
C ALA A 12 19.51 -21.09 -12.56
N VAL A 13 20.15 -21.44 -11.44
CA VAL A 13 19.47 -21.55 -10.14
C VAL A 13 18.96 -20.19 -9.68
N ALA A 14 19.75 -19.14 -9.83
CA ALA A 14 19.36 -17.79 -9.44
C ALA A 14 18.15 -17.29 -10.26
N ALA A 15 18.15 -17.55 -11.57
CA ALA A 15 17.05 -17.18 -12.44
C ALA A 15 15.75 -17.92 -12.06
N ALA A 16 15.84 -19.20 -11.73
CA ALA A 16 14.70 -19.99 -11.31
C ALA A 16 14.09 -19.46 -10.01
N ALA A 17 14.93 -19.06 -9.05
CA ALA A 17 14.46 -18.49 -7.78
C ALA A 17 13.73 -17.19 -8.00
N LEU A 18 14.19 -16.32 -8.88
CA LEU A 18 13.52 -15.05 -9.21
C LEU A 18 12.16 -15.29 -9.86
N VAL A 19 12.07 -16.23 -10.79
CA VAL A 19 10.81 -16.56 -11.43
C VAL A 19 9.80 -17.11 -10.44
N ALA A 20 10.23 -17.99 -9.53
CA ALA A 20 9.36 -18.55 -8.50
C ALA A 20 8.82 -17.47 -7.56
N PHE A 21 9.65 -16.52 -7.16
CA PHE A 21 9.24 -15.41 -6.30
C PHE A 21 8.20 -14.52 -7.01
N THR A 22 8.41 -14.21 -8.28
CA THR A 22 7.47 -13.41 -9.07
C THR A 22 6.14 -14.13 -9.23
N ALA A 23 6.15 -15.43 -9.49
CA ALA A 23 4.94 -16.24 -9.63
C ALA A 23 4.14 -16.27 -8.32
N ALA A 24 4.82 -16.40 -7.17
CA ALA A 24 4.16 -16.41 -5.87
C ALA A 24 3.43 -15.08 -5.61
N ARG A 25 4.01 -13.95 -6.01
CA ARG A 25 3.35 -12.64 -5.88
C ARG A 25 2.19 -12.50 -6.85
N ALA A 26 2.32 -13.01 -8.06
CA ALA A 26 1.25 -12.98 -9.06
C ALA A 26 0.04 -13.83 -8.65
N ASP A 27 0.27 -14.90 -7.86
CA ASP A 27 -0.80 -15.78 -7.39
C ASP A 27 -1.60 -15.19 -6.23
N ALA A 28 -1.12 -14.11 -5.59
CA ALA A 28 -1.86 -13.46 -4.53
C ALA A 28 -3.16 -12.85 -5.10
N PRO A 29 -4.32 -13.09 -4.47
CA PRO A 29 -5.57 -12.51 -4.94
C PRO A 29 -5.45 -10.99 -5.00
N PRO A 30 -5.92 -10.34 -6.07
CA PRO A 30 -5.94 -8.88 -6.12
C PRO A 30 -6.88 -8.34 -5.05
N LEU A 31 -6.53 -7.20 -4.48
CA LEU A 31 -7.43 -6.49 -3.59
C LEU A 31 -8.56 -5.85 -4.39
N ASP A 32 -9.68 -5.65 -3.71
CA ASP A 32 -10.81 -4.93 -4.26
C ASP A 32 -10.36 -3.60 -4.87
N PRO A 33 -10.93 -3.16 -5.99
CA PRO A 33 -10.66 -1.83 -6.56
C PRO A 33 -10.79 -0.69 -5.55
N GLU A 34 -11.41 -0.93 -4.42
CA GLU A 34 -11.51 0.05 -3.34
C GLU A 34 -10.16 0.51 -2.82
N LEU A 35 -9.14 -0.35 -2.83
CA LEU A 35 -7.79 0.09 -2.45
C LEU A 35 -7.32 1.24 -3.34
N LEU A 36 -7.48 1.10 -4.65
CA LEU A 36 -7.13 2.17 -5.58
C LEU A 36 -7.95 3.43 -5.32
N GLN A 37 -9.23 3.28 -5.03
CA GLN A 37 -10.10 4.42 -4.72
C GLN A 37 -9.65 5.14 -3.44
N ILE A 38 -9.22 4.40 -2.42
CA ILE A 38 -8.69 4.99 -1.19
C ILE A 38 -7.40 5.75 -1.48
N GLN A 39 -6.51 5.18 -2.29
CA GLN A 39 -5.26 5.83 -2.69
C GLN A 39 -5.53 7.13 -3.45
N GLN A 40 -6.47 7.12 -4.39
CA GLN A 40 -6.85 8.29 -5.16
C GLN A 40 -7.52 9.34 -4.29
N ALA A 41 -8.39 8.93 -3.37
CA ALA A 41 -9.05 9.85 -2.44
C ALA A 41 -8.03 10.50 -1.49
N TRP A 42 -7.03 9.74 -1.06
CA TRP A 42 -5.95 10.26 -0.23
C TRP A 42 -5.15 11.33 -0.96
N ALA A 43 -4.77 11.05 -2.21
CA ALA A 43 -4.04 12.02 -3.02
C ALA A 43 -4.86 13.28 -3.27
N HIS A 44 -6.14 13.12 -3.58
CA HIS A 44 -7.06 14.25 -3.77
C HIS A 44 -7.14 15.10 -2.52
N ALA A 45 -7.34 14.50 -1.36
CA ALA A 45 -7.48 15.22 -0.09
C ALA A 45 -6.22 16.02 0.26
N ASN A 46 -5.03 15.45 0.00
CA ASN A 46 -3.78 16.08 0.38
C ASN A 46 -3.28 17.12 -0.61
N TYR A 47 -3.58 16.98 -1.89
CA TYR A 47 -3.00 17.81 -2.95
C TYR A 47 -4.00 18.73 -3.64
N GLU A 48 -5.28 18.42 -3.60
CA GLU A 48 -6.31 19.16 -4.33
C GLU A 48 -7.34 19.85 -3.42
N VAL A 49 -7.59 19.31 -2.24
CA VAL A 49 -8.50 19.96 -1.28
C VAL A 49 -7.72 21.02 -0.50
N PRO A 50 -8.23 22.24 -0.36
CA PRO A 50 -7.54 23.30 0.37
C PRO A 50 -7.26 22.89 1.82
N ALA A 51 -6.09 23.32 2.34
CA ALA A 51 -5.73 23.08 3.73
C ALA A 51 -6.74 23.77 4.67
N GLY A 52 -6.92 23.20 5.85
CA GLY A 52 -7.88 23.67 6.84
C GLY A 52 -9.07 22.74 6.97
N ASP A 53 -10.22 23.29 7.27
CA ASP A 53 -11.40 22.50 7.65
C ASP A 53 -11.85 21.55 6.51
N ALA A 54 -11.76 21.96 5.26
CA ALA A 54 -12.17 21.12 4.14
C ALA A 54 -11.30 19.86 4.04
N ARG A 55 -9.98 20.02 4.16
CA ARG A 55 -9.06 18.88 4.11
C ARG A 55 -9.25 17.97 5.32
N VAL A 56 -9.42 18.54 6.50
CA VAL A 56 -9.67 17.77 7.72
C VAL A 56 -10.94 16.93 7.56
N ALA A 57 -12.01 17.51 7.06
CA ALA A 57 -13.27 16.79 6.85
C ALA A 57 -13.12 15.67 5.83
N ALA A 58 -12.42 15.92 4.72
CA ALA A 58 -12.18 14.92 3.68
C ALA A 58 -11.36 13.73 4.24
N LEU A 59 -10.32 14.03 5.00
CA LEU A 59 -9.48 12.98 5.59
C LEU A 59 -10.20 12.23 6.70
N GLU A 60 -11.04 12.89 7.48
CA GLU A 60 -11.85 12.23 8.49
C GLU A 60 -12.77 11.17 7.89
N GLN A 61 -13.44 11.49 6.80
CA GLN A 61 -14.28 10.53 6.08
C GLN A 61 -13.43 9.38 5.54
N LEU A 62 -12.24 9.68 5.05
CA LEU A 62 -11.36 8.66 4.50
C LEU A 62 -10.82 7.73 5.58
N VAL A 63 -10.56 8.22 6.79
CA VAL A 63 -10.19 7.38 7.93
C VAL A 63 -11.25 6.30 8.16
N ARG A 64 -12.51 6.68 8.19
CA ARG A 64 -13.61 5.72 8.38
C ARG A 64 -13.67 4.69 7.26
N ARG A 65 -13.48 5.14 6.04
CA ARG A 65 -13.48 4.26 4.87
C ARG A 65 -12.31 3.28 4.88
N ALA A 66 -11.11 3.78 5.19
CA ALA A 66 -9.92 2.95 5.27
C ALA A 66 -10.01 1.92 6.40
N ASP A 67 -10.59 2.30 7.53
CA ASP A 67 -10.82 1.40 8.66
C ASP A 67 -11.79 0.28 8.27
N ALA A 68 -12.91 0.61 7.65
CA ALA A 68 -13.88 -0.38 7.18
C ALA A 68 -13.24 -1.34 6.16
N PHE A 69 -12.44 -0.80 5.26
CA PHE A 69 -11.75 -1.61 4.26
C PHE A 69 -10.78 -2.60 4.91
N ALA A 70 -10.02 -2.17 5.90
CA ALA A 70 -9.12 -3.05 6.64
C ALA A 70 -9.88 -4.16 7.37
N GLN A 71 -11.03 -3.83 7.95
CA GLN A 71 -11.87 -4.82 8.64
C GLN A 71 -12.44 -5.88 7.69
N HIS A 72 -12.71 -5.51 6.44
CA HIS A 72 -13.24 -6.43 5.42
C HIS A 72 -12.16 -7.31 4.79
N HIS A 73 -10.88 -7.03 5.05
CA HIS A 73 -9.76 -7.78 4.48
C HIS A 73 -8.78 -8.21 5.57
N PRO A 74 -9.24 -9.01 6.57
CA PRO A 74 -8.36 -9.44 7.63
C PRO A 74 -7.21 -10.29 7.08
N GLY A 75 -6.02 -10.12 7.64
CA GLY A 75 -4.85 -10.87 7.22
C GLY A 75 -4.12 -10.27 6.01
N ARG A 76 -4.60 -9.19 5.43
CA ARG A 76 -3.91 -8.49 4.33
C ARG A 76 -3.16 -7.29 4.89
N ALA A 77 -1.92 -7.11 4.42
CA ALA A 77 -1.07 -6.02 4.89
C ALA A 77 -1.46 -4.67 4.30
N GLU A 78 -1.81 -4.63 3.01
CA GLU A 78 -2.05 -3.39 2.29
C GLU A 78 -3.18 -2.55 2.89
N PRO A 79 -4.33 -3.12 3.30
CA PRO A 79 -5.36 -2.33 3.96
C PRO A 79 -4.88 -1.68 5.27
N LEU A 80 -4.09 -2.40 6.06
CA LEU A 80 -3.55 -1.86 7.32
C LEU A 80 -2.54 -0.76 7.08
N ILE A 81 -1.69 -0.90 6.07
CA ILE A 81 -0.72 0.12 5.69
C ILE A 81 -1.43 1.41 5.29
N TRP A 82 -2.45 1.31 4.45
CA TRP A 82 -3.19 2.49 3.99
C TRP A 82 -4.04 3.12 5.08
N GLU A 83 -4.58 2.31 5.99
CA GLU A 83 -5.24 2.83 7.19
C GLU A 83 -4.28 3.73 7.97
N GLY A 84 -3.05 3.26 8.22
CA GLY A 84 -2.02 4.04 8.91
C GLY A 84 -1.64 5.32 8.17
N ILE A 85 -1.49 5.24 6.84
CA ILE A 85 -1.16 6.42 6.00
C ILE A 85 -2.28 7.47 6.12
N VAL A 86 -3.52 7.06 5.99
CA VAL A 86 -4.67 7.97 6.07
C VAL A 86 -4.79 8.60 7.45
N GLU A 87 -4.64 7.80 8.50
CA GLU A 87 -4.69 8.30 9.88
C GLU A 87 -3.58 9.31 10.16
N SER A 88 -2.38 9.05 9.66
CA SER A 88 -1.25 9.98 9.81
C SER A 88 -1.52 11.30 9.10
N SER A 89 -2.09 11.24 7.90
CA SER A 89 -2.45 12.44 7.14
C SER A 89 -3.55 13.24 7.85
N TYR A 90 -4.53 12.56 8.40
CA TYR A 90 -5.60 13.19 9.18
C TYR A 90 -5.05 13.89 10.41
N ALA A 91 -4.18 13.22 11.16
CA ALA A 91 -3.56 13.80 12.34
C ALA A 91 -2.73 15.05 11.97
N GLY A 92 -1.98 14.99 10.87
CA GLY A 92 -1.21 16.12 10.37
C GLY A 92 -2.10 17.29 9.96
N ALA A 93 -3.20 17.00 9.28
CA ALA A 93 -4.13 18.05 8.83
C ALA A 93 -4.81 18.76 10.02
N ARG A 94 -5.03 18.05 11.12
CA ARG A 94 -5.59 18.64 12.36
C ARG A 94 -4.56 19.44 13.15
N GLY A 95 -3.32 19.55 12.68
CA GLY A 95 -2.26 20.25 13.36
C GLY A 95 -1.27 19.36 14.09
N GLY A 96 -1.51 18.06 14.14
CA GLY A 96 -0.60 17.09 14.72
C GLY A 96 -0.18 17.46 16.14
N LEU A 97 1.09 17.24 16.43
CA LEU A 97 1.66 17.53 17.74
C LEU A 97 1.79 19.03 18.04
N GLY A 98 1.67 19.87 17.02
CA GLY A 98 1.78 21.32 17.17
C GLY A 98 0.46 22.02 17.40
N ALA A 99 -0.61 21.29 17.37
CA ALA A 99 -1.95 21.88 17.50
C ALA A 99 -2.27 22.26 18.94
#